data_26962bfd1fc2e56d296f813af52e5478
#
_entry.id   26962bfd1fc2e56d296f813af52e5478
#
_cell.length_a   1.000
_cell.length_b   1.000
_cell.length_c   1.000
_cell.angle_alpha   90.00
_cell.angle_beta   90.00
_cell.angle_gamma   90.00
#
_symmetry.space_group_name_H-M   'P 1'
#
loop_
_entity.id
_entity.type
_entity.pdbx_description
1 polymer ?
#
loop_
_entity_poly.entity_id
_entity_poly.type
_entity_poly.pdbx_seq_one_letter_code
_entity_poly.pdbx_strand_id
1 'polypeptide(L)'
;MTAIEILIADSLAESLSAHTFPGTIQRVQAVRRFVPDYQGDEVADLKVSVVPGECEVSNHTHGADLFESSIHVVIAKRFESDAEIDDLIELRSAIVDAIRSRVLPASSPPMPDGVAWMGITNAVTFNPDQVTGRRVFLGEITVTYRRAQGKLT
;
A
#
# COMPACT_ATOMS: atom_id res chain seq x y z
N MET A 1 19.41 -5.39 12.11
CA MET A 1 19.04 -4.24 11.25
C MET A 1 17.83 -4.64 10.40
N THR A 2 16.78 -3.82 10.42
CA THR A 2 15.57 -4.08 9.63
C THR A 2 15.75 -3.52 8.22
N ALA A 3 15.39 -4.29 7.21
CA ALA A 3 15.48 -3.86 5.82
C ALA A 3 14.58 -2.63 5.58
N ILE A 4 15.02 -1.74 4.70
CA ILE A 4 14.33 -0.47 4.44
C ILE A 4 12.92 -0.67 3.92
N GLU A 5 12.70 -1.64 3.05
CA GLU A 5 11.37 -1.94 2.49
C GLU A 5 10.39 -2.40 3.57
N ILE A 6 10.86 -3.08 4.60
CA ILE A 6 10.04 -3.48 5.74
C ILE A 6 9.68 -2.25 6.58
N LEU A 7 10.64 -1.36 6.83
CA LEU A 7 10.39 -0.12 7.56
C LEU A 7 9.39 0.78 6.85
N ILE A 8 9.51 0.90 5.52
CA ILE A 8 8.58 1.68 4.70
C ILE A 8 7.18 1.08 4.78
N ALA A 9 7.06 -0.25 4.62
CA ALA A 9 5.78 -0.93 4.66
C ALA A 9 5.11 -0.81 6.04
N ASP A 10 5.86 -0.97 7.13
CA ASP A 10 5.35 -0.82 8.49
C ASP A 10 4.86 0.61 8.74
N SER A 11 5.65 1.60 8.32
CA SER A 11 5.29 3.01 8.43
C SER A 11 4.01 3.33 7.66
N LEU A 12 3.91 2.86 6.42
CA LEU A 12 2.74 3.08 5.59
C LEU A 12 1.49 2.42 6.18
N ALA A 13 1.61 1.19 6.65
CA ALA A 13 0.50 0.47 7.28
C ALA A 13 -0.02 1.22 8.52
N GLU A 14 0.87 1.69 9.37
CA GLU A 14 0.53 2.47 10.57
C GLU A 14 -0.17 3.78 10.20
N SER A 15 0.36 4.51 9.22
CA SER A 15 -0.20 5.78 8.77
C SER A 15 -1.58 5.61 8.15
N LEU A 16 -1.79 4.58 7.33
CA LEU A 16 -3.09 4.28 6.74
C LEU A 16 -4.13 3.92 7.81
N SER A 17 -3.72 3.16 8.81
CA SER A 17 -4.61 2.77 9.92
C SER A 17 -5.01 3.96 10.78
N ALA A 18 -4.16 4.96 10.91
CA ALA A 18 -4.43 6.16 11.72
C ALA A 18 -5.21 7.24 10.98
N HIS A 19 -5.28 7.19 9.65
CA HIS A 19 -5.92 8.21 8.83
C HIS A 19 -7.45 8.03 8.75
N THR A 20 -8.17 9.15 8.69
CA THR A 20 -9.61 9.15 8.44
C THR A 20 -9.84 9.53 6.98
N PHE A 21 -10.41 8.61 6.21
CA PHE A 21 -10.68 8.81 4.79
C PHE A 21 -12.05 9.45 4.56
N PRO A 22 -12.20 10.27 3.51
CA PRO A 22 -13.51 10.75 3.09
C PRO A 22 -14.32 9.59 2.47
N GLY A 23 -15.64 9.70 2.48
CA GLY A 23 -16.52 8.71 1.89
C GLY A 23 -17.15 7.78 2.91
N THR A 24 -17.70 6.66 2.44
CA THR A 24 -18.43 5.70 3.27
C THR A 24 -17.48 4.91 4.18
N ILE A 25 -16.35 4.48 3.65
CA ILE A 25 -15.32 3.78 4.42
C ILE A 25 -14.32 4.81 4.93
N GLN A 26 -14.40 5.16 6.20
CA GLN A 26 -13.58 6.22 6.78
C GLN A 26 -12.31 5.72 7.45
N ARG A 27 -12.32 4.48 7.93
CA ARG A 27 -11.19 3.90 8.66
C ARG A 27 -10.85 2.53 8.10
N VAL A 28 -9.56 2.26 8.01
CA VAL A 28 -9.06 0.95 7.59
C VAL A 28 -8.07 0.44 8.62
N GLN A 29 -7.94 -0.87 8.69
CA GLN A 29 -6.90 -1.53 9.48
C GLN A 29 -5.90 -2.15 8.52
N ALA A 30 -4.84 -1.43 8.23
CA ALA A 30 -3.80 -1.87 7.34
C ALA A 30 -2.74 -2.67 8.12
N VAL A 31 -2.35 -3.81 7.59
CA VAL A 31 -1.38 -4.72 8.21
C VAL A 31 -0.32 -5.09 7.18
N ARG A 32 0.94 -5.03 7.59
CA ARG A 32 2.02 -5.50 6.72
C ARG A 32 1.97 -7.02 6.61
N ARG A 33 2.00 -7.53 5.37
CA ARG A 33 2.05 -8.96 5.09
C ARG A 33 3.10 -9.23 4.00
N PHE A 34 3.65 -10.43 3.96
CA PHE A 34 4.57 -10.82 2.89
C PHE A 34 3.84 -11.41 1.69
N VAL A 35 2.75 -12.10 1.95
CA VAL A 35 1.88 -12.67 0.91
C VAL A 35 0.45 -12.36 1.30
N PRO A 36 -0.31 -11.65 0.45
CA PRO A 36 -1.72 -11.47 0.71
C PRO A 36 -2.43 -12.83 0.52
N ASP A 37 -3.03 -13.32 1.59
CA ASP A 37 -3.84 -14.53 1.54
C ASP A 37 -5.29 -14.15 1.79
N TYR A 38 -6.09 -14.17 0.71
CA TYR A 38 -7.47 -13.74 0.72
C TYR A 38 -8.38 -14.87 0.29
N GLN A 39 -8.36 -15.98 1.03
CA GLN A 39 -9.23 -17.11 0.73
C GLN A 39 -10.37 -17.22 1.75
N GLY A 40 -11.56 -17.52 1.23
CA GLY A 40 -12.71 -17.89 2.04
C GLY A 40 -13.21 -16.78 2.96
N ASP A 41 -13.36 -17.12 4.23
CA ASP A 41 -13.97 -16.26 5.23
C ASP A 41 -13.09 -15.07 5.65
N GLU A 42 -11.80 -15.10 5.30
CA GLU A 42 -10.87 -14.02 5.68
C GLU A 42 -11.24 -12.67 5.06
N VAL A 43 -11.93 -12.67 3.92
CA VAL A 43 -12.33 -11.45 3.22
C VAL A 43 -13.76 -11.04 3.47
N ALA A 44 -14.46 -11.68 4.42
CA ALA A 44 -15.79 -11.23 4.84
C ALA A 44 -15.76 -9.79 5.33
N ASP A 45 -14.70 -9.43 6.07
CA ASP A 45 -14.41 -8.05 6.47
C ASP A 45 -13.36 -7.44 5.54
N LEU A 46 -13.34 -6.11 5.50
CA LEU A 46 -12.35 -5.37 4.73
C LEU A 46 -10.92 -5.70 5.20
N LYS A 47 -10.07 -6.12 4.27
CA LYS A 47 -8.65 -6.37 4.52
C LYS A 47 -7.82 -5.41 3.68
N VAL A 48 -6.96 -4.67 4.33
CA VAL A 48 -5.95 -3.83 3.66
C VAL A 48 -4.59 -4.36 4.07
N SER A 49 -3.83 -4.82 3.09
CA SER A 49 -2.50 -5.38 3.31
C SER A 49 -1.46 -4.51 2.65
N VAL A 50 -0.37 -4.27 3.36
CA VAL A 50 0.80 -3.54 2.83
C VAL A 50 1.91 -4.56 2.64
N VAL A 51 2.26 -4.83 1.38
CA VAL A 51 3.18 -5.90 1.00
C VAL A 51 4.44 -5.31 0.41
N PRO A 52 5.61 -5.51 1.04
CA PRO A 52 6.88 -5.12 0.43
C PRO A 52 7.12 -5.92 -0.84
N GLY A 53 7.44 -5.22 -1.93
CA GLY A 53 7.72 -5.83 -3.22
C GLY A 53 9.19 -5.75 -3.57
N GLU A 54 9.49 -5.51 -4.84
CA GLU A 54 10.85 -5.44 -5.34
C GLU A 54 11.61 -4.21 -4.82
N CYS A 55 12.91 -4.39 -4.60
CA CYS A 55 13.83 -3.30 -4.31
C CYS A 55 14.93 -3.32 -5.36
N GLU A 56 15.05 -2.23 -6.11
CA GLU A 56 16.14 -2.04 -7.06
C GLU A 56 17.19 -1.11 -6.46
N VAL A 57 18.45 -1.48 -6.68
CA VAL A 57 19.59 -0.67 -6.27
C VAL A 57 20.35 -0.26 -7.51
N SER A 58 20.52 1.03 -7.72
CA SER A 58 21.29 1.56 -8.85
C SER A 58 22.33 2.55 -8.38
N ASN A 59 23.39 2.69 -9.17
CA ASN A 59 24.43 3.65 -8.87
C ASN A 59 23.92 5.07 -9.16
N HIS A 60 23.94 5.92 -8.15
CA HIS A 60 23.46 7.30 -8.26
C HIS A 60 24.61 8.28 -8.43
N THR A 61 25.60 8.19 -7.55
CA THR A 61 26.84 8.98 -7.60
C THR A 61 28.01 8.12 -7.13
N HIS A 62 29.23 8.64 -7.19
CA HIS A 62 30.39 7.92 -6.65
C HIS A 62 30.28 7.60 -5.17
N GLY A 63 29.54 8.43 -4.42
CA GLY A 63 29.41 8.28 -2.97
C GLY A 63 28.08 7.70 -2.51
N ALA A 64 27.12 7.48 -3.41
CA ALA A 64 25.78 7.06 -3.02
C ALA A 64 25.11 6.18 -4.06
N ASP A 65 24.31 5.26 -3.60
CA ASP A 65 23.43 4.43 -4.43
C ASP A 65 21.97 4.87 -4.25
N LEU A 66 21.15 4.61 -5.25
CA LEU A 66 19.73 4.88 -5.22
C LEU A 66 18.97 3.58 -4.99
N PHE A 67 18.19 3.56 -3.92
CA PHE A 67 17.28 2.45 -3.59
C PHE A 67 15.87 2.83 -4.02
N GLU A 68 15.25 1.98 -4.82
CA GLU A 68 13.86 2.12 -5.22
C GLU A 68 13.09 0.90 -4.76
N SER A 69 12.12 1.13 -3.88
CA SER A 69 11.32 0.06 -3.26
C SER A 69 9.88 0.17 -3.70
N SER A 70 9.32 -0.92 -4.22
CA SER A 70 7.91 -1.00 -4.57
C SER A 70 7.13 -1.59 -3.41
N ILE A 71 6.11 -0.88 -2.96
CA ILE A 71 5.23 -1.31 -1.87
C ILE A 71 3.82 -1.44 -2.45
N HIS A 72 3.21 -2.60 -2.23
CA HIS A 72 1.87 -2.87 -2.72
C HIS A 72 0.85 -2.70 -1.59
N VAL A 73 -0.19 -1.92 -1.84
CA VAL A 73 -1.33 -1.82 -0.94
C VAL A 73 -2.48 -2.58 -1.59
N VAL A 74 -2.89 -3.67 -0.98
CA VAL A 74 -3.91 -4.57 -1.52
C VAL A 74 -5.17 -4.46 -0.68
N ILE A 75 -6.28 -4.12 -1.33
CA ILE A 75 -7.59 -4.00 -0.71
C ILE A 75 -8.42 -5.21 -1.13
N ALA A 76 -8.93 -5.95 -0.16
CA ALA A 76 -9.75 -7.12 -0.43
C ALA A 76 -10.99 -7.11 0.45
N LYS A 77 -12.14 -7.37 -0.16
CA LYS A 77 -13.41 -7.52 0.56
C LYS A 77 -14.40 -8.30 -0.28
N ARG A 78 -15.13 -9.20 0.35
CA ARG A 78 -16.34 -9.79 -0.23
C ARG A 78 -17.41 -8.73 -0.33
N PHE A 79 -18.12 -8.69 -1.45
CA PHE A 79 -19.20 -7.74 -1.66
C PHE A 79 -20.51 -8.48 -1.98
N GLU A 80 -21.63 -7.85 -1.66
CA GLU A 80 -22.96 -8.39 -1.95
C GLU A 80 -23.74 -7.52 -2.93
N SER A 81 -23.32 -6.27 -3.14
CA SER A 81 -24.00 -5.32 -4.03
C SER A 81 -22.99 -4.46 -4.80
N ASP A 82 -23.46 -3.88 -5.90
CA ASP A 82 -22.64 -2.95 -6.69
C ASP A 82 -22.29 -1.68 -5.93
N ALA A 83 -23.15 -1.26 -5.00
CA ALA A 83 -22.86 -0.10 -4.16
C ALA A 83 -21.63 -0.32 -3.26
N GLU A 84 -21.41 -1.55 -2.78
CA GLU A 84 -20.20 -1.88 -2.03
C GLU A 84 -18.95 -1.80 -2.89
N ILE A 85 -19.04 -2.18 -4.17
CA ILE A 85 -17.92 -2.05 -5.10
C ILE A 85 -17.57 -0.57 -5.31
N ASP A 86 -18.57 0.30 -5.46
CA ASP A 86 -18.35 1.74 -5.59
C ASP A 86 -17.63 2.30 -4.36
N ASP A 87 -18.05 1.89 -3.17
CA ASP A 87 -17.40 2.31 -1.91
C ASP A 87 -15.94 1.86 -1.85
N LEU A 88 -15.64 0.66 -2.32
CA LEU A 88 -14.26 0.12 -2.33
C LEU A 88 -13.37 0.84 -3.36
N ILE A 89 -13.93 1.19 -4.52
CA ILE A 89 -13.22 1.98 -5.54
C ILE A 89 -12.94 3.39 -4.99
N GLU A 90 -13.91 4.00 -4.31
CA GLU A 90 -13.71 5.30 -3.66
C GLU A 90 -12.62 5.23 -2.59
N LEU A 91 -12.61 4.19 -1.77
CA LEU A 91 -11.57 3.98 -0.77
C LEU A 91 -10.19 3.87 -1.42
N ARG A 92 -10.07 3.12 -2.52
CA ARG A 92 -8.81 2.99 -3.24
C ARG A 92 -8.31 4.36 -3.73
N SER A 93 -9.20 5.14 -4.32
CA SER A 93 -8.87 6.48 -4.79
C SER A 93 -8.49 7.40 -3.64
N ALA A 94 -9.17 7.31 -2.51
CA ALA A 94 -8.85 8.10 -1.32
C ALA A 94 -7.48 7.75 -0.74
N ILE A 95 -7.10 6.47 -0.76
CA ILE A 95 -5.76 6.05 -0.32
C ILE A 95 -4.68 6.63 -1.24
N VAL A 96 -4.88 6.56 -2.55
CA VAL A 96 -3.96 7.16 -3.52
C VAL A 96 -3.83 8.67 -3.29
N ASP A 97 -4.93 9.36 -3.10
CA ASP A 97 -4.94 10.81 -2.85
C ASP A 97 -4.22 11.16 -1.55
N ALA A 98 -4.41 10.39 -0.50
CA ALA A 98 -3.75 10.61 0.78
C ALA A 98 -2.23 10.45 0.67
N ILE A 99 -1.77 9.44 -0.03
CA ILE A 99 -0.33 9.22 -0.25
C ILE A 99 0.24 10.33 -1.13
N ARG A 100 -0.42 10.63 -2.23
CA ARG A 100 0.00 11.64 -3.21
C ARG A 100 0.09 13.03 -2.58
N SER A 101 -0.88 13.39 -1.76
CA SER A 101 -0.98 14.70 -1.13
C SER A 101 -0.19 14.83 0.17
N ARG A 102 0.44 13.74 0.63
CA ARG A 102 1.25 13.70 1.85
C ARG A 102 0.47 14.11 3.10
N VAL A 103 -0.80 13.74 3.16
CA VAL A 103 -1.68 14.07 4.30
C VAL A 103 -1.80 12.94 5.32
N LEU A 104 -1.14 11.80 5.08
CA LEU A 104 -1.13 10.71 6.04
C LEU A 104 -0.47 11.15 7.35
N PRO A 105 -1.03 10.75 8.50
CA PRO A 105 -0.44 11.11 9.79
C PRO A 105 0.93 10.46 9.99
N ALA A 106 1.73 11.05 10.86
CA ALA A 106 3.01 10.47 11.24
C ALA A 106 2.79 9.10 11.86
N SER A 107 3.68 8.17 11.54
CA SER A 107 3.61 6.78 12.00
C SER A 107 4.62 6.51 13.12
N SER A 108 4.43 5.39 13.83
CA SER A 108 5.38 4.86 14.79
C SER A 108 5.55 3.35 14.50
N PRO A 109 6.67 2.91 13.87
CA PRO A 109 7.85 3.72 13.55
C PRO A 109 7.62 4.72 12.42
N PRO A 110 8.35 5.83 12.39
CA PRO A 110 8.21 6.81 11.32
C PRO A 110 8.81 6.31 10.01
N MET A 111 8.40 6.96 8.91
CA MET A 111 9.02 6.70 7.60
C MET A 111 10.52 7.00 7.71
N PRO A 112 11.40 6.11 7.20
CA PRO A 112 12.85 6.35 7.26
C PRO A 112 13.24 7.69 6.61
N ASP A 113 14.25 8.34 7.17
CA ASP A 113 14.74 9.63 6.66
C ASP A 113 15.19 9.53 5.20
N GLY A 114 14.86 10.55 4.41
CA GLY A 114 15.27 10.61 3.01
C GLY A 114 14.42 9.77 2.06
N VAL A 115 13.47 9.02 2.56
CA VAL A 115 12.54 8.24 1.74
C VAL A 115 11.45 9.15 1.21
N ALA A 116 11.23 9.12 -0.11
CA ALA A 116 10.15 9.87 -0.75
C ALA A 116 9.46 8.97 -1.77
N TRP A 117 8.13 9.09 -1.88
CA TRP A 117 7.43 8.40 -2.95
C TRP A 117 7.76 9.07 -4.29
N MET A 118 7.90 8.27 -5.34
CA MET A 118 8.22 8.78 -6.67
C MET A 118 7.16 8.44 -7.72
N GLY A 119 6.34 7.45 -7.47
CA GLY A 119 5.29 7.06 -8.40
C GLY A 119 4.25 6.17 -7.75
N ILE A 120 3.02 6.27 -8.24
CA ILE A 120 1.90 5.45 -7.78
C ILE A 120 1.25 4.85 -9.03
N THR A 121 1.08 3.54 -9.05
CA THR A 121 0.45 2.84 -10.15
C THR A 121 -0.78 2.09 -9.65
N ASN A 122 -1.89 2.27 -10.32
CA ASN A 122 -3.13 1.53 -10.11
C ASN A 122 -3.26 0.49 -11.23
N ALA A 123 -2.62 -0.66 -11.05
CA ALA A 123 -2.55 -1.66 -12.11
C ALA A 123 -3.91 -2.29 -12.40
N VAL A 124 -4.71 -2.56 -11.36
CA VAL A 124 -6.02 -3.21 -11.49
C VAL A 124 -7.01 -2.56 -10.55
N THR A 125 -8.18 -2.17 -11.07
CA THR A 125 -9.26 -1.65 -10.23
C THR A 125 -9.92 -2.79 -9.46
N PHE A 126 -10.15 -3.91 -10.15
CA PHE A 126 -10.63 -5.15 -9.55
C PHE A 126 -10.28 -6.29 -10.52
N ASN A 127 -10.22 -7.51 -9.98
CA ASN A 127 -10.02 -8.71 -10.81
C ASN A 127 -11.39 -9.24 -11.24
N PRO A 128 -11.74 -9.25 -12.55
CA PRO A 128 -13.05 -9.70 -13.00
C PRO A 128 -13.38 -11.14 -12.59
N ASP A 129 -12.42 -12.04 -12.60
CA ASP A 129 -12.63 -13.44 -12.22
C ASP A 129 -13.00 -13.57 -10.75
N GLN A 130 -12.38 -12.78 -9.89
CA GLN A 130 -12.70 -12.75 -8.46
C GLN A 130 -14.07 -12.10 -8.23
N VAL A 131 -14.38 -11.05 -8.99
CA VAL A 131 -15.67 -10.35 -8.88
C VAL A 131 -16.82 -11.25 -9.31
N THR A 132 -16.69 -11.93 -10.46
CA THR A 132 -17.78 -12.76 -11.02
C THR A 132 -17.89 -14.12 -10.37
N GLY A 133 -16.76 -14.76 -10.01
CA GLY A 133 -16.73 -16.11 -9.48
C GLY A 133 -16.89 -16.20 -7.97
N ARG A 134 -16.22 -15.34 -7.23
CA ARG A 134 -16.16 -15.39 -5.76
C ARG A 134 -16.78 -14.20 -5.06
N ARG A 135 -17.21 -13.19 -5.81
CA ARG A 135 -17.71 -11.91 -5.28
C ARG A 135 -16.72 -11.24 -4.32
N VAL A 136 -15.43 -11.30 -4.66
CA VAL A 136 -14.38 -10.65 -3.89
C VAL A 136 -13.82 -9.50 -4.71
N PHE A 137 -13.80 -8.30 -4.11
CA PHE A 137 -13.11 -7.15 -4.69
C PHE A 137 -11.63 -7.23 -4.33
N LEU A 138 -10.77 -7.13 -5.32
CA LEU A 138 -9.33 -7.02 -5.15
C LEU A 138 -8.85 -5.77 -5.88
N GLY A 139 -8.34 -4.81 -5.12
CA GLY A 139 -7.71 -3.62 -5.66
C GLY A 139 -6.26 -3.56 -5.25
N GLU A 140 -5.36 -3.19 -6.16
CA GLU A 140 -3.94 -3.08 -5.86
C GLU A 140 -3.43 -1.70 -6.23
N ILE A 141 -2.67 -1.10 -5.31
CA ILE A 141 -1.97 0.15 -5.49
C ILE A 141 -0.49 -0.15 -5.30
N THR A 142 0.33 0.20 -6.28
CA THR A 142 1.79 0.07 -6.15
C THR A 142 2.39 1.45 -5.96
N VAL A 143 3.04 1.66 -4.84
CA VAL A 143 3.74 2.90 -4.52
C VAL A 143 5.24 2.63 -4.59
N THR A 144 5.95 3.39 -5.41
CA THR A 144 7.41 3.28 -5.50
C THR A 144 8.03 4.40 -4.67
N TYR A 145 8.86 4.00 -3.72
CA TYR A 145 9.63 4.91 -2.87
C TYR A 145 11.09 4.87 -3.25
N ARG A 146 11.79 5.97 -3.08
CA ARG A 146 13.22 6.04 -3.33
C ARG A 146 13.96 6.68 -2.17
N ARG A 147 15.22 6.29 -2.03
CA ARG A 147 16.15 6.85 -1.06
C ARG A 147 17.56 6.76 -1.64
N ALA A 148 18.30 7.86 -1.56
CA ALA A 148 19.74 7.84 -1.80
C ALA A 148 20.45 7.44 -0.51
N GLN A 149 21.35 6.48 -0.58
CA GLN A 149 22.09 5.99 0.58
C GLN A 149 23.58 5.97 0.28
N GLY A 150 24.37 6.48 1.22
CA GLY A 150 25.84 6.48 1.12
C GLY A 150 26.39 5.06 1.00
N LYS A 151 27.45 4.90 0.21
CA LYS A 151 28.13 3.63 0.08
C LYS A 151 28.85 3.26 1.36
N LEU A 152 28.89 1.97 1.63
CA LEU A 152 29.67 1.44 2.75
C LEU A 152 31.17 1.63 2.45
N THR A 153 31.90 2.05 3.46
CA THR A 153 33.35 2.26 3.37
C THR A 153 34.12 1.12 4.04
#